data_7ffde5f3195572eeeb4420862cb0b03b
#
_entry.id   7ffde5f3195572eeeb4420862cb0b03b
#
_cell.length_a   1.000
_cell.length_b   1.000
_cell.length_c   1.000
_cell.angle_alpha   90.00
_cell.angle_beta   90.00
_cell.angle_gamma   90.00
#
_symmetry.space_group_name_H-M   'P 1'
#
loop_
_entity.id
_entity.type
_entity.pdbx_description
1 polymer ?
#
loop_
_entity_poly.entity_id
_entity_poly.type
_entity_poly.pdbx_seq_one_letter_code
_entity_poly.pdbx_strand_id
1 'polypeptide(L)'
;DPVQYAKSFEIAPQGDDFDDIRAEYTAILQKQLASGNNGIVKTKYLTFTIEADSLKTARARLTRIGLDLLGYFKTMGCVAHVMDGQERLEVLHGIFHPDGEPFRFEWDWLAPSGLSTKDFVAPSSLCFGTAKTFGLGGKYGAVSFLQILAPELSDEMLADFLKTESGILVNLHVQAIDQTEAIKTIKRKITDLDAMKIQEQKKAVRSGYDMD
;
A
#
# COMPACT_ATOMS: atom_id res chain seq x y z
N ASP A 1 -6.69 5.83 15.87
CA ASP A 1 -5.36 6.44 15.80
C ASP A 1 -4.44 5.82 16.85
N PRO A 2 -3.33 5.14 16.47
CA PRO A 2 -2.41 4.50 17.41
C PRO A 2 -1.82 5.48 18.43
N VAL A 3 -1.66 6.74 18.05
CA VAL A 3 -1.10 7.79 18.90
C VAL A 3 -2.08 8.19 20.03
N GLN A 4 -3.38 8.25 19.73
CA GLN A 4 -4.40 8.51 20.77
C GLN A 4 -4.55 7.30 21.69
N TYR A 5 -4.45 6.10 21.12
CA TYR A 5 -4.47 4.87 21.90
C TYR A 5 -3.24 4.77 22.82
N ALA A 6 -2.05 5.13 22.33
CA ALA A 6 -0.83 5.21 23.15
C ALA A 6 -0.96 6.18 24.33
N LYS A 7 -1.59 7.35 24.12
CA LYS A 7 -1.82 8.34 25.17
C LYS A 7 -2.75 7.83 26.27
N SER A 8 -3.67 6.91 25.96
CA SER A 8 -4.56 6.33 26.99
C SER A 8 -3.85 5.40 27.98
N PHE A 9 -2.64 4.95 27.66
CA PHE A 9 -1.80 4.11 28.52
C PHE A 9 -0.63 4.87 29.14
N GLU A 10 -0.52 6.17 28.89
CA GLU A 10 0.51 7.01 29.49
C GLU A 10 0.24 7.15 31.00
N ILE A 11 1.18 6.68 31.80
CA ILE A 11 1.10 6.78 33.24
C ILE A 11 1.79 8.09 33.63
N ALA A 12 1.00 9.06 34.16
CA ALA A 12 1.55 10.33 34.60
C ALA A 12 2.53 10.15 35.79
N PRO A 13 3.62 10.93 35.81
CA PRO A 13 4.54 10.97 36.95
C PRO A 13 3.80 11.33 38.24
N GLN A 14 4.12 10.63 39.33
CA GLN A 14 3.51 10.84 40.63
C GLN A 14 4.46 11.52 41.64
N GLY A 15 5.73 11.75 41.25
CA GLY A 15 6.75 12.36 42.08
C GLY A 15 7.34 11.42 43.13
N ASP A 16 7.25 10.10 42.88
CA ASP A 16 7.84 9.05 43.72
C ASP A 16 9.02 8.36 43.05
N ASP A 17 9.69 7.45 43.80
CA ASP A 17 10.87 6.70 43.32
C ASP A 17 10.58 5.77 42.13
N PHE A 18 9.33 5.65 41.68
CA PHE A 18 8.92 4.79 40.57
C PHE A 18 8.66 5.54 39.26
N ASP A 19 8.91 6.84 39.21
CA ASP A 19 8.65 7.63 38.00
C ASP A 19 9.55 7.21 36.82
N ASP A 20 10.78 6.77 37.10
CA ASP A 20 11.66 6.23 36.04
C ASP A 20 11.09 4.95 35.42
N ILE A 21 10.50 4.08 36.24
CA ILE A 21 9.87 2.84 35.79
C ILE A 21 8.61 3.15 34.94
N ARG A 22 7.82 4.16 35.33
CA ARG A 22 6.64 4.61 34.57
C ARG A 22 7.04 5.18 33.21
N ALA A 23 8.12 5.96 33.18
CA ALA A 23 8.66 6.51 31.94
C ALA A 23 9.20 5.41 31.01
N GLU A 24 9.92 4.43 31.54
CA GLU A 24 10.43 3.28 30.78
C GLU A 24 9.27 2.43 30.22
N TYR A 25 8.26 2.14 31.05
CA TYR A 25 7.07 1.42 30.62
C TYR A 25 6.34 2.12 29.48
N THR A 26 6.14 3.43 29.62
CA THR A 26 5.52 4.26 28.58
C THR A 26 6.33 4.24 27.29
N ALA A 27 7.65 4.33 27.37
CA ALA A 27 8.54 4.28 26.22
C ALA A 27 8.50 2.89 25.52
N ILE A 28 8.44 1.80 26.26
CA ILE A 28 8.29 0.44 25.73
C ILE A 28 6.95 0.30 25.00
N LEU A 29 5.85 0.76 25.61
CA LEU A 29 4.53 0.72 24.98
C LEU A 29 4.48 1.55 23.69
N GLN A 30 5.02 2.75 23.72
CA GLN A 30 5.08 3.62 22.52
C GLN A 30 5.90 2.96 21.42
N LYS A 31 7.02 2.33 21.76
CA LYS A 31 7.85 1.60 20.81
C LYS A 31 7.11 0.39 20.22
N GLN A 32 6.40 -0.38 21.03
CA GLN A 32 5.60 -1.53 20.56
C GLN A 32 4.44 -1.09 19.67
N LEU A 33 3.76 0.00 20.02
CA LEU A 33 2.68 0.55 19.20
C LEU A 33 3.20 1.16 17.88
N ALA A 34 4.38 1.77 17.89
CA ALA A 34 5.02 2.27 16.70
C ALA A 34 5.51 1.14 15.77
N SER A 35 5.94 0.01 16.33
CA SER A 35 6.36 -1.17 15.55
C SER A 35 5.19 -2.00 15.01
N GLY A 36 3.94 -1.67 15.37
CA GLY A 36 2.75 -2.41 14.96
C GLY A 36 2.59 -3.77 15.64
N ASN A 37 1.51 -4.49 15.32
CA ASN A 37 1.35 -5.87 15.74
C ASN A 37 2.43 -6.73 15.07
N ASN A 38 3.16 -7.51 15.82
CA ASN A 38 4.22 -8.42 15.36
C ASN A 38 5.40 -7.71 14.64
N GLY A 39 5.68 -6.44 14.92
CA GLY A 39 6.77 -5.68 14.28
C GLY A 39 6.45 -5.23 12.85
N ILE A 40 5.22 -5.36 12.38
CA ILE A 40 4.77 -4.91 11.07
C ILE A 40 4.22 -3.50 11.16
N VAL A 41 4.85 -2.56 10.46
CA VAL A 41 4.42 -1.17 10.33
C VAL A 41 3.59 -1.02 9.06
N LYS A 42 2.42 -0.38 9.18
CA LYS A 42 1.58 -0.05 8.04
C LYS A 42 1.91 1.35 7.53
N THR A 43 2.46 1.42 6.34
CA THR A 43 2.71 2.68 5.63
C THR A 43 1.80 2.77 4.41
N LYS A 44 1.25 3.95 4.16
CA LYS A 44 0.36 4.21 3.01
C LYS A 44 1.02 5.23 2.11
N TYR A 45 1.07 4.94 0.81
CA TYR A 45 1.61 5.82 -0.20
C TYR A 45 0.53 6.17 -1.21
N LEU A 46 0.47 7.43 -1.61
CA LEU A 46 -0.36 7.90 -2.72
C LEU A 46 0.57 8.35 -3.84
N THR A 47 0.47 7.72 -4.99
CA THR A 47 1.19 8.11 -6.20
C THR A 47 0.20 8.53 -7.26
N PHE A 48 0.44 9.66 -7.91
CA PHE A 48 -0.38 10.11 -9.03
C PHE A 48 0.49 10.59 -10.18
N THR A 49 -0.04 10.51 -11.38
CA THR A 49 0.64 10.92 -12.61
C THR A 49 -0.17 12.00 -13.31
N ILE A 50 0.50 12.95 -13.88
CA ILE A 50 -0.10 14.00 -14.72
C ILE A 50 0.59 14.05 -16.07
N GLU A 51 -0.14 14.49 -17.08
CA GLU A 51 0.40 14.84 -18.38
C GLU A 51 0.57 16.36 -18.48
N ALA A 52 1.68 16.81 -19.06
CA ALA A 52 1.96 18.23 -19.27
C ALA A 52 2.90 18.44 -20.46
N ASP A 53 2.72 19.53 -21.16
CA ASP A 53 3.48 19.88 -22.37
C ASP A 53 4.94 20.31 -22.07
N SER A 54 5.24 20.66 -20.84
CA SER A 54 6.58 21.08 -20.40
C SER A 54 6.84 20.81 -18.94
N LEU A 55 8.12 20.67 -18.57
CA LEU A 55 8.55 20.50 -17.17
C LEU A 55 8.11 21.67 -16.28
N LYS A 56 8.10 22.90 -16.81
CA LYS A 56 7.66 24.08 -16.07
C LYS A 56 6.18 23.96 -15.70
N THR A 57 5.35 23.57 -16.66
CA THR A 57 3.90 23.38 -16.46
C THR A 57 3.65 22.18 -15.54
N ALA A 58 4.38 21.07 -15.74
CA ALA A 58 4.29 19.90 -14.89
C ALA A 58 4.57 20.23 -13.42
N ARG A 59 5.67 20.93 -13.17
CA ARG A 59 6.07 21.31 -11.81
C ARG A 59 5.02 22.18 -11.13
N ALA A 60 4.49 23.19 -11.80
CA ALA A 60 3.45 24.05 -11.25
C ALA A 60 2.17 23.26 -10.91
N ARG A 61 1.73 22.36 -11.81
CA ARG A 61 0.54 21.51 -11.60
C ARG A 61 0.75 20.52 -10.47
N LEU A 62 1.90 19.84 -10.42
CA LEU A 62 2.24 18.87 -9.35
C LEU A 62 2.30 19.55 -7.98
N THR A 63 2.91 20.73 -7.89
CA THR A 63 2.97 21.49 -6.65
C THR A 63 1.57 21.84 -6.14
N ARG A 64 0.70 22.31 -7.04
CA ARG A 64 -0.69 22.65 -6.69
C ARG A 64 -1.46 21.43 -6.22
N ILE A 65 -1.44 20.33 -6.97
CA ILE A 65 -2.13 19.09 -6.59
C ILE A 65 -1.60 18.56 -5.25
N GLY A 66 -0.28 18.59 -5.05
CA GLY A 66 0.33 18.19 -3.78
C GLY A 66 -0.19 18.99 -2.60
N LEU A 67 -0.29 20.33 -2.72
CA LEU A 67 -0.85 21.19 -1.68
C LEU A 67 -2.34 20.89 -1.41
N ASP A 68 -3.13 20.71 -2.47
CA ASP A 68 -4.55 20.38 -2.36
C ASP A 68 -4.74 19.04 -1.62
N LEU A 69 -3.96 18.01 -1.99
CA LEU A 69 -3.99 16.70 -1.33
C LEU A 69 -3.58 16.77 0.14
N LEU A 70 -2.53 17.52 0.48
CA LEU A 70 -2.13 17.72 1.87
C LEU A 70 -3.25 18.41 2.68
N GLY A 71 -3.96 19.37 2.07
CA GLY A 71 -5.13 20.01 2.66
C GLY A 71 -6.26 19.01 2.94
N TYR A 72 -6.56 18.13 2.00
CA TYR A 72 -7.58 17.08 2.19
C TYR A 72 -7.19 16.09 3.29
N PHE A 73 -5.94 15.62 3.31
CA PHE A 73 -5.46 14.73 4.38
C PHE A 73 -5.55 15.38 5.75
N LYS A 74 -5.19 16.67 5.85
CA LYS A 74 -5.33 17.42 7.10
C LYS A 74 -6.78 17.50 7.55
N THR A 75 -7.73 17.74 6.63
CA THR A 75 -9.16 17.79 6.95
C THR A 75 -9.68 16.45 7.45
N MET A 76 -9.12 15.33 6.94
CA MET A 76 -9.44 13.98 7.40
C MET A 76 -8.71 13.58 8.71
N GLY A 77 -7.95 14.49 9.32
CA GLY A 77 -7.15 14.17 10.50
C GLY A 77 -5.93 13.30 10.24
N CYS A 78 -5.50 13.17 8.99
CA CYS A 78 -4.32 12.40 8.60
C CYS A 78 -3.09 13.30 8.45
N VAL A 79 -1.94 12.82 8.92
CA VAL A 79 -0.65 13.46 8.66
C VAL A 79 -0.08 12.88 7.37
N ALA A 80 0.29 13.75 6.45
CA ALA A 80 0.93 13.37 5.19
C ALA A 80 2.02 14.39 4.83
N HIS A 81 3.05 13.94 4.12
CA HIS A 81 4.07 14.80 3.53
C HIS A 81 4.35 14.38 2.08
N VAL A 82 4.91 15.27 1.31
CA VAL A 82 5.35 14.97 -0.06
C VAL A 82 6.75 14.39 0.03
N MET A 83 6.92 13.17 -0.46
CA MET A 83 8.21 12.51 -0.47
C MET A 83 9.16 13.19 -1.45
N ASP A 84 10.41 13.34 -1.04
CA ASP A 84 11.49 13.75 -1.94
C ASP A 84 12.03 12.55 -2.75
N GLY A 85 13.05 12.81 -3.59
CA GLY A 85 13.63 11.79 -4.45
C GLY A 85 14.38 10.71 -3.66
N GLN A 86 15.02 11.06 -2.56
CA GLN A 86 15.77 10.13 -1.72
C GLN A 86 14.84 9.22 -0.93
N GLU A 87 13.83 9.79 -0.27
CA GLU A 87 12.77 9.03 0.42
C GLU A 87 12.08 8.04 -0.52
N ARG A 88 11.82 8.45 -1.77
CA ARG A 88 11.24 7.57 -2.77
C ARG A 88 12.16 6.41 -3.14
N LEU A 89 13.46 6.65 -3.29
CA LEU A 89 14.44 5.60 -3.57
C LEU A 89 14.57 4.64 -2.38
N GLU A 90 14.54 5.15 -1.15
CA GLU A 90 14.56 4.33 0.06
C GLU A 90 13.36 3.39 0.15
N VAL A 91 12.15 3.89 -0.14
CA VAL A 91 10.94 3.06 -0.20
C VAL A 91 11.05 1.97 -1.26
N LEU A 92 11.51 2.32 -2.47
CA LEU A 92 11.70 1.34 -3.54
C LEU A 92 12.77 0.32 -3.17
N HIS A 93 13.88 0.75 -2.57
CA HIS A 93 14.91 -0.14 -2.08
C HIS A 93 14.32 -1.14 -1.06
N GLY A 94 13.58 -0.66 -0.06
CA GLY A 94 12.96 -1.53 0.94
C GLY A 94 11.98 -2.55 0.35
N ILE A 95 11.31 -2.23 -0.75
CA ILE A 95 10.45 -3.18 -1.47
C ILE A 95 11.28 -4.28 -2.16
N PHE A 96 12.42 -3.91 -2.74
CA PHE A 96 13.27 -4.86 -3.48
C PHE A 96 14.30 -5.58 -2.61
N HIS A 97 14.48 -5.15 -1.36
CA HIS A 97 15.38 -5.76 -0.37
C HIS A 97 14.61 -6.21 0.88
N PRO A 98 13.75 -7.24 0.76
CA PRO A 98 12.93 -7.74 1.87
C PRO A 98 13.77 -8.44 2.95
N ASP A 99 15.06 -8.67 2.72
CA ASP A 99 16.06 -9.18 3.65
C ASP A 99 16.57 -8.13 4.63
N GLY A 100 16.19 -6.84 4.42
CA GLY A 100 16.55 -5.75 5.31
C GLY A 100 17.93 -5.14 5.03
N GLU A 101 18.47 -5.32 3.82
CA GLU A 101 19.69 -4.64 3.41
C GLU A 101 19.54 -3.12 3.58
N PRO A 102 20.48 -2.42 4.26
CA PRO A 102 20.34 -1.00 4.51
C PRO A 102 20.50 -0.18 3.24
N PHE A 103 19.60 0.77 3.02
CA PHE A 103 19.70 1.73 1.92
C PHE A 103 20.89 2.67 2.13
N ARG A 104 21.76 2.74 1.14
CA ARG A 104 22.94 3.63 1.13
C ARG A 104 22.95 4.39 -0.18
N PHE A 105 22.63 5.67 -0.14
CA PHE A 105 22.56 6.53 -1.31
C PHE A 105 22.80 7.98 -0.95
N GLU A 106 23.65 8.63 -1.75
CA GLU A 106 23.90 10.07 -1.72
C GLU A 106 23.85 10.61 -3.16
N TRP A 107 23.21 11.73 -3.37
CA TRP A 107 23.09 12.33 -4.71
C TRP A 107 24.45 12.61 -5.35
N ASP A 108 25.44 12.98 -4.54
CA ASP A 108 26.80 13.30 -5.00
C ASP A 108 27.57 12.07 -5.52
N TRP A 109 27.07 10.87 -5.24
CA TRP A 109 27.69 9.62 -5.74
C TRP A 109 27.34 9.32 -7.19
N LEU A 110 26.24 9.85 -7.72
CA LEU A 110 25.77 9.53 -9.08
C LEU A 110 26.75 9.97 -10.15
N ALA A 111 27.17 11.23 -10.12
CA ALA A 111 28.01 11.78 -11.18
C ALA A 111 29.39 11.11 -11.27
N PRO A 112 30.16 10.91 -10.17
CA PRO A 112 31.45 10.26 -10.23
C PRO A 112 31.41 8.75 -10.42
N SER A 113 30.33 8.07 -9.97
CA SER A 113 30.24 6.61 -10.08
C SER A 113 29.82 6.11 -11.46
N GLY A 114 29.17 6.95 -12.27
CA GLY A 114 28.55 6.53 -13.52
C GLY A 114 27.32 5.62 -13.35
N LEU A 115 26.87 5.41 -12.10
CA LEU A 115 25.69 4.65 -11.78
C LEU A 115 24.41 5.48 -11.97
N SER A 116 23.29 4.82 -12.11
CA SER A 116 21.96 5.43 -12.11
C SER A 116 21.24 5.15 -10.80
N THR A 117 20.17 5.88 -10.51
CA THR A 117 19.33 5.63 -9.33
C THR A 117 18.77 4.20 -9.28
N LYS A 118 18.65 3.53 -10.42
CA LYS A 118 18.20 2.13 -10.51
C LYS A 118 19.17 1.16 -9.87
N ASP A 119 20.48 1.45 -9.97
CA ASP A 119 21.52 0.58 -9.46
C ASP A 119 21.53 0.53 -7.92
N PHE A 120 21.01 1.60 -7.27
CA PHE A 120 20.88 1.66 -5.82
C PHE A 120 19.58 1.03 -5.29
N VAL A 121 18.63 0.74 -6.17
CA VAL A 121 17.34 0.14 -5.85
C VAL A 121 17.28 -1.32 -6.29
N ALA A 122 18.09 -1.69 -7.29
CA ALA A 122 18.08 -3.04 -7.86
C ALA A 122 18.40 -4.09 -6.79
N PRO A 123 17.64 -5.20 -6.76
CA PRO A 123 17.91 -6.27 -5.79
C PRO A 123 19.23 -6.98 -6.10
N SER A 124 19.89 -7.48 -5.07
CA SER A 124 21.12 -8.28 -5.19
C SER A 124 20.93 -9.57 -5.99
N SER A 125 19.72 -10.13 -5.93
CA SER A 125 19.33 -11.30 -6.72
C SER A 125 17.83 -11.32 -6.99
N LEU A 126 17.47 -11.72 -8.22
CA LEU A 126 16.09 -11.93 -8.63
C LEU A 126 16.02 -13.24 -9.44
N CYS A 127 15.19 -14.18 -9.01
CA CYS A 127 15.00 -15.43 -9.72
C CYS A 127 13.52 -15.80 -9.85
N PHE A 128 13.16 -16.41 -10.97
CA PHE A 128 11.83 -16.92 -11.25
C PHE A 128 11.91 -18.44 -11.36
N GLY A 129 11.86 -19.13 -10.21
CA GLY A 129 11.99 -20.59 -10.16
C GLY A 129 10.73 -21.33 -10.56
N THR A 130 9.56 -20.73 -10.37
CA THR A 130 8.24 -21.29 -10.70
C THR A 130 7.34 -20.24 -11.34
N ALA A 131 6.22 -20.68 -11.94
CA ALA A 131 5.21 -19.75 -12.47
C ALA A 131 4.43 -18.99 -11.39
N LYS A 132 4.54 -19.39 -10.12
CA LYS A 132 3.76 -18.84 -9.01
C LYS A 132 4.58 -18.03 -8.01
N THR A 133 5.89 -18.22 -8.00
CA THR A 133 6.77 -17.62 -7.00
C THR A 133 8.03 -17.05 -7.64
N PHE A 134 8.58 -16.04 -7.01
CA PHE A 134 9.89 -15.48 -7.34
C PHE A 134 10.77 -15.42 -6.09
N GLY A 135 12.08 -15.43 -6.29
CA GLY A 135 13.07 -15.21 -5.24
C GLY A 135 13.63 -13.81 -5.34
N LEU A 136 13.80 -13.13 -4.22
CA LEU A 136 14.29 -11.77 -4.12
C LEU A 136 15.16 -11.63 -2.87
N GLY A 137 16.45 -11.39 -3.02
CA GLY A 137 17.36 -11.18 -1.88
C GLY A 137 17.32 -12.32 -0.84
N GLY A 138 17.24 -13.59 -1.26
CA GLY A 138 17.14 -14.73 -0.34
C GLY A 138 15.77 -14.97 0.28
N LYS A 139 14.76 -14.14 -0.05
CA LYS A 139 13.35 -14.35 0.33
C LYS A 139 12.53 -14.83 -0.86
N TYR A 140 11.38 -15.41 -0.57
CA TYR A 140 10.42 -15.81 -1.60
C TYR A 140 9.19 -14.94 -1.56
N GLY A 141 8.69 -14.58 -2.73
CA GLY A 141 7.48 -13.81 -2.90
C GLY A 141 6.53 -14.43 -3.91
N ALA A 142 5.27 -14.03 -3.85
CA ALA A 142 4.24 -14.33 -4.82
C ALA A 142 3.43 -13.07 -5.12
N VAL A 143 2.93 -12.97 -6.34
CA VAL A 143 2.05 -11.87 -6.76
C VAL A 143 0.67 -12.44 -7.04
N SER A 144 -0.34 -11.83 -6.46
CA SER A 144 -1.74 -12.13 -6.74
C SER A 144 -2.45 -10.85 -7.17
N PHE A 145 -3.44 -10.97 -8.02
CA PHE A 145 -4.29 -9.85 -8.39
C PHE A 145 -5.76 -10.23 -8.25
N LEU A 146 -6.56 -9.25 -7.87
CA LEU A 146 -7.99 -9.42 -7.73
C LEU A 146 -8.63 -9.41 -9.13
N GLN A 147 -9.10 -10.56 -9.59
CA GLN A 147 -9.69 -10.72 -10.90
C GLN A 147 -11.19 -10.46 -10.90
N ILE A 148 -11.86 -10.90 -9.85
CA ILE A 148 -13.32 -10.75 -9.69
C ILE A 148 -13.58 -10.18 -8.30
N LEU A 149 -14.29 -9.05 -8.26
CA LEU A 149 -14.78 -8.47 -7.02
C LEU A 149 -16.01 -9.22 -6.54
N ALA A 150 -16.12 -9.42 -5.23
CA ALA A 150 -17.35 -9.92 -4.64
C ALA A 150 -18.52 -8.96 -4.95
N PRO A 151 -19.76 -9.46 -5.09
CA PRO A 151 -20.94 -8.62 -5.34
C PRO A 151 -21.14 -7.55 -4.25
N GLU A 152 -20.76 -7.86 -3.03
CA GLU A 152 -20.77 -6.95 -1.89
C GLU A 152 -19.33 -6.75 -1.40
N LEU A 153 -18.89 -5.51 -1.39
CA LEU A 153 -17.60 -5.12 -0.82
C LEU A 153 -17.85 -4.75 0.64
N SER A 154 -17.29 -5.51 1.56
CA SER A 154 -17.29 -5.12 2.98
C SER A 154 -16.17 -4.12 3.23
N ASP A 155 -16.39 -3.19 4.16
CA ASP A 155 -15.36 -2.24 4.61
C ASP A 155 -14.16 -2.97 5.24
N GLU A 156 -14.33 -4.22 5.63
CA GLU A 156 -13.31 -5.07 6.25
C GLU A 156 -12.47 -5.86 5.23
N MET A 157 -12.79 -5.83 3.94
CA MET A 157 -12.11 -6.64 2.91
C MET A 157 -10.57 -6.47 2.93
N LEU A 158 -10.08 -5.27 3.18
CA LEU A 158 -8.64 -5.00 3.32
C LEU A 158 -8.12 -5.26 4.74
N ALA A 159 -8.99 -5.37 5.74
CA ALA A 159 -8.59 -5.57 7.12
C ALA A 159 -7.97 -6.96 7.34
N ASP A 160 -8.42 -7.96 6.59
CA ASP A 160 -7.88 -9.32 6.70
C ASP A 160 -6.44 -9.43 6.19
N PHE A 161 -6.07 -8.63 5.18
CA PHE A 161 -4.68 -8.55 4.74
C PHE A 161 -3.76 -7.98 5.84
N LEU A 162 -4.30 -7.14 6.72
CA LEU A 162 -3.55 -6.51 7.81
C LEU A 162 -3.31 -7.45 8.99
N LYS A 163 -4.03 -8.57 9.06
CA LYS A 163 -3.84 -9.61 10.08
C LYS A 163 -2.74 -10.60 9.71
N THR A 164 -2.20 -10.50 8.48
CA THR A 164 -1.14 -11.40 8.01
C THR A 164 0.18 -11.06 8.70
N GLU A 165 0.87 -12.07 9.20
CA GLU A 165 2.17 -11.94 9.89
C GLU A 165 3.35 -11.75 8.93
N SER A 166 3.10 -11.71 7.62
CA SER A 166 4.10 -11.54 6.57
C SER A 166 4.05 -10.13 5.99
N GLY A 167 5.17 -9.66 5.45
CA GLY A 167 5.22 -8.41 4.69
C GLY A 167 4.32 -8.50 3.45
N ILE A 168 3.39 -7.55 3.30
CA ILE A 168 2.47 -7.46 2.16
C ILE A 168 2.56 -6.08 1.54
N LEU A 169 2.64 -6.04 0.22
CA LEU A 169 2.48 -4.83 -0.58
C LEU A 169 1.15 -4.90 -1.33
N VAL A 170 0.23 -4.00 -1.01
CA VAL A 170 -1.06 -3.89 -1.68
C VAL A 170 -1.07 -2.68 -2.61
N ASN A 171 -1.27 -2.89 -3.90
CA ASN A 171 -1.39 -1.83 -4.90
C ASN A 171 -2.84 -1.68 -5.34
N LEU A 172 -3.36 -0.46 -5.24
CA LEU A 172 -4.66 -0.08 -5.79
C LEU A 172 -4.45 0.91 -6.93
N HIS A 173 -4.75 0.49 -8.15
CA HIS A 173 -4.70 1.35 -9.33
C HIS A 173 -6.06 1.96 -9.58
N VAL A 174 -6.12 3.30 -9.60
CA VAL A 174 -7.35 4.05 -9.84
C VAL A 174 -7.14 4.92 -11.08
N GLN A 175 -8.03 4.78 -12.05
CA GLN A 175 -8.04 5.59 -13.25
C GLN A 175 -9.38 6.31 -13.38
N ALA A 176 -9.33 7.63 -13.56
CA ALA A 176 -10.51 8.40 -13.89
C ALA A 176 -10.87 8.17 -15.36
N ILE A 177 -12.14 7.89 -15.62
CA ILE A 177 -12.69 7.73 -16.97
C ILE A 177 -13.85 8.72 -17.17
N ASP A 178 -14.13 9.06 -18.41
CA ASP A 178 -15.27 9.90 -18.76
C ASP A 178 -16.59 9.29 -18.28
N GLN A 179 -17.49 10.13 -17.79
CA GLN A 179 -18.77 9.68 -17.24
C GLN A 179 -19.62 8.89 -18.25
N THR A 180 -19.59 9.30 -19.51
CA THR A 180 -20.35 8.63 -20.57
C THR A 180 -19.80 7.24 -20.85
N GLU A 181 -18.47 7.12 -20.87
CA GLU A 181 -17.77 5.84 -21.01
C GLU A 181 -17.99 4.93 -19.79
N ALA A 182 -17.96 5.50 -18.58
CA ALA A 182 -18.28 4.80 -17.36
C ALA A 182 -19.69 4.18 -17.41
N ILE A 183 -20.70 4.98 -17.78
CA ILE A 183 -22.09 4.52 -17.90
C ILE A 183 -22.23 3.40 -18.92
N LYS A 184 -21.58 3.52 -20.10
CA LYS A 184 -21.58 2.45 -21.11
C LYS A 184 -20.97 1.16 -20.58
N THR A 185 -19.83 1.29 -19.89
CA THR A 185 -19.13 0.13 -19.31
C THR A 185 -19.96 -0.56 -18.23
N ILE A 186 -20.60 0.21 -17.35
CA ILE A 186 -21.49 -0.32 -16.31
C ILE A 186 -22.69 -1.04 -16.93
N LYS A 187 -23.36 -0.42 -17.90
CA LYS A 187 -24.50 -1.05 -18.59
C LYS A 187 -24.12 -2.37 -19.27
N ARG A 188 -22.95 -2.41 -19.94
CA ARG A 188 -22.47 -3.65 -20.54
C ARG A 188 -22.22 -4.74 -19.50
N LYS A 189 -21.55 -4.38 -18.38
CA LYS A 189 -21.32 -5.31 -17.27
C LYS A 189 -22.59 -5.85 -16.65
N ILE A 190 -23.61 -5.01 -16.46
CA ILE A 190 -24.94 -5.45 -15.96
C ILE A 190 -25.55 -6.46 -16.92
N THR A 191 -25.54 -6.17 -18.23
CA THR A 191 -26.09 -7.08 -19.26
C THR A 191 -25.34 -8.43 -19.26
N ASP A 192 -24.01 -8.41 -19.13
CA ASP A 192 -23.18 -9.61 -19.07
C ASP A 192 -23.51 -10.45 -17.81
N LEU A 193 -23.68 -9.80 -16.65
CA LEU A 193 -24.08 -10.47 -15.41
C LEU A 193 -25.49 -11.07 -15.48
N ASP A 194 -26.44 -10.37 -16.06
CA ASP A 194 -27.81 -10.88 -16.27
C ASP A 194 -27.79 -12.11 -17.19
N ALA A 195 -26.99 -12.06 -18.26
CA ALA A 195 -26.83 -13.21 -19.15
C ALA A 195 -26.19 -14.42 -18.44
N MET A 196 -25.17 -14.21 -17.60
CA MET A 196 -24.55 -15.26 -16.78
C MET A 196 -25.56 -15.85 -15.78
N LYS A 197 -26.34 -15.01 -15.09
CA LYS A 197 -27.38 -15.45 -14.15
C LYS A 197 -28.42 -16.35 -14.83
N ILE A 198 -28.86 -15.98 -16.05
CA ILE A 198 -29.80 -16.80 -16.84
C ILE A 198 -29.17 -18.14 -17.22
N GLN A 199 -27.88 -18.15 -17.58
CA GLN A 199 -27.15 -19.40 -17.88
C GLN A 199 -27.02 -20.31 -16.67
N GLU A 200 -26.72 -19.76 -15.50
CA GLU A 200 -26.62 -20.55 -14.26
C GLU A 200 -27.97 -21.11 -13.84
N GLN A 201 -29.02 -20.31 -13.94
CA GLN A 201 -30.38 -20.81 -13.69
C GLN A 201 -30.78 -21.95 -14.65
N LYS A 202 -30.44 -21.86 -15.94
CA LYS A 202 -30.67 -22.94 -16.92
C LYS A 202 -29.85 -24.20 -16.61
N LYS A 203 -28.62 -24.04 -16.12
CA LYS A 203 -27.79 -25.19 -15.70
C LYS A 203 -28.35 -25.85 -14.44
N ALA A 204 -28.77 -25.05 -13.44
CA ALA A 204 -29.40 -25.58 -12.22
C ALA A 204 -30.71 -26.34 -12.50
N VAL A 205 -31.52 -25.86 -13.42
CA VAL A 205 -32.77 -26.55 -13.86
C VAL A 205 -32.41 -27.87 -14.59
N ARG A 206 -31.38 -27.90 -15.46
CA ARG A 206 -30.94 -29.13 -16.12
C ARG A 206 -30.38 -30.16 -15.16
N SER A 207 -29.53 -29.76 -14.21
CA SER A 207 -29.00 -30.69 -13.21
C SER A 207 -30.05 -31.23 -12.24
N GLY A 208 -31.19 -30.54 -12.06
CA GLY A 208 -32.34 -31.05 -11.31
C GLY A 208 -33.18 -32.09 -12.06
N TYR A 209 -33.09 -32.15 -13.40
CA TYR A 209 -33.81 -33.15 -14.21
C TYR A 209 -33.04 -34.45 -14.42
N ASP A 210 -31.70 -34.44 -14.17
CA ASP A 210 -30.84 -35.63 -14.31
C ASP A 210 -30.73 -36.45 -13.01
N MET A 211 -31.50 -36.13 -11.97
CA MET A 211 -31.53 -36.82 -10.66
C MET A 211 -32.83 -37.63 -10.41
N ASP A 212 -33.71 -37.74 -11.36
CA ASP A 212 -34.84 -38.68 -11.40
C ASP A 212 -34.58 -39.78 -12.48
#